data_2821de7b7aa6cdd8799c777d0ad1d703
#
_entry.id   2821de7b7aa6cdd8799c777d0ad1d703
#
_cell.length_a   1.000
_cell.length_b   1.000
_cell.length_c   1.000
_cell.angle_alpha   90.00
_cell.angle_beta   90.00
_cell.angle_gamma   90.00
#
_symmetry.space_group_name_H-M   'P 1'
#
loop_
_entity.id
_entity.type
_entity.pdbx_description
1 polymer ?
#
loop_
_entity_poly.entity_id
_entity_poly.type
_entity_poly.pdbx_seq_one_letter_code
_entity_poly.pdbx_strand_id
1 'polypeptide(L)'
;RLILALDGDGDRFIGSYNSYKIDGEILCYLLINLYNDKFKNGIVSTPLTNRKIVQAITKEGIPYYESKVGDSNVFDLMIKKHCKFGFEASGHLLFSSYSDGILSSLIFLSLLEKDENKIKKLLKDLKLNHFKQLNYSLKNTDEFIFNITHSDIYKSLISYIKPGGRILFRKSGTEDLCRIILESRSKKAIKKVQKEIEKYIEDKRCVE
;
A
#
# COMPACT_ATOMS: atom_id res chain seq x y z
N ARG A 1 18.31 14.96 -9.34
CA ARG A 1 17.15 15.87 -9.45
C ARG A 1 16.14 15.53 -8.36
N LEU A 2 15.60 16.56 -7.69
CA LEU A 2 14.57 16.44 -6.67
C LEU A 2 13.32 17.18 -7.16
N ILE A 3 12.16 16.53 -7.00
CA ILE A 3 10.83 17.11 -7.26
C ILE A 3 9.96 16.75 -6.06
N LEU A 4 9.21 17.73 -5.55
CA LEU A 4 8.23 17.58 -4.50
C LEU A 4 6.90 18.10 -5.02
N ALA A 5 5.81 17.40 -4.79
CA ALA A 5 4.47 17.76 -5.21
C ALA A 5 3.46 17.51 -4.09
N LEU A 6 2.49 18.37 -4.00
CA LEU A 6 1.33 18.28 -3.11
C LEU A 6 0.08 18.13 -3.97
N ASP A 7 -0.98 17.59 -3.41
CA ASP A 7 -2.29 17.61 -4.05
C ASP A 7 -3.05 18.92 -3.79
N GLY A 8 -4.34 18.98 -4.18
CA GLY A 8 -5.09 20.24 -4.22
C GLY A 8 -5.35 20.89 -2.86
N ASP A 9 -5.46 20.12 -1.79
CA ASP A 9 -5.65 20.56 -0.41
C ASP A 9 -4.38 20.46 0.44
N GLY A 10 -3.29 19.92 -0.15
CA GLY A 10 -1.96 19.96 0.44
C GLY A 10 -1.72 18.96 1.58
N ASP A 11 -2.61 17.99 1.77
CA ASP A 11 -2.49 16.98 2.83
C ASP A 11 -1.70 15.74 2.41
N ARG A 12 -1.51 15.54 1.10
CA ARG A 12 -0.69 14.47 0.50
C ARG A 12 0.61 14.98 -0.08
N PHE A 13 1.61 14.13 0.03
CA PHE A 13 2.93 14.35 -0.52
C PHE A 13 3.34 13.25 -1.50
N ILE A 14 3.83 13.64 -2.65
CA ILE A 14 4.53 12.75 -3.58
C ILE A 14 5.80 13.44 -4.05
N GLY A 15 6.93 12.72 -4.02
CA GLY A 15 8.20 13.23 -4.51
C GLY A 15 8.84 12.33 -5.57
N SER A 16 9.87 12.89 -6.19
CA SER A 16 10.82 12.12 -7.01
C SER A 16 12.22 12.56 -6.66
N TYR A 17 13.08 11.59 -6.36
CA TYR A 17 14.48 11.82 -6.07
C TYR A 17 15.34 10.83 -6.85
N ASN A 18 16.19 11.34 -7.77
CA ASN A 18 17.04 10.52 -8.66
C ASN A 18 16.26 9.40 -9.34
N SER A 19 15.09 9.70 -9.90
CA SER A 19 14.15 8.78 -10.57
C SER A 19 13.45 7.76 -9.64
N TYR A 20 13.69 7.81 -8.32
CA TYR A 20 12.88 7.05 -7.36
C TYR A 20 11.64 7.86 -7.00
N LYS A 21 10.47 7.22 -7.06
CA LYS A 21 9.24 7.79 -6.51
C LYS A 21 9.35 7.79 -4.98
N ILE A 22 8.99 8.89 -4.36
CA ILE A 22 8.90 9.04 -2.90
C ILE A 22 7.43 9.30 -2.56
N ASP A 23 6.82 8.35 -1.93
CA ASP A 23 5.43 8.40 -1.44
C ASP A 23 5.37 7.99 0.03
N GLY A 24 4.17 7.81 0.57
CA GLY A 24 3.98 7.43 1.97
C GLY A 24 4.70 6.13 2.35
N GLU A 25 4.73 5.15 1.45
CA GLU A 25 5.42 3.87 1.66
C GLU A 25 6.92 4.04 1.76
N ILE A 26 7.47 4.78 0.80
CA ILE A 26 8.93 5.01 0.73
C ILE A 26 9.39 5.87 1.90
N LEU A 27 8.62 6.92 2.25
CA LEU A 27 8.98 7.76 3.38
C LEU A 27 8.91 6.99 4.71
N CYS A 28 7.89 6.15 4.90
CA CYS A 28 7.83 5.23 6.03
C CYS A 28 9.06 4.32 6.07
N TYR A 29 9.43 3.70 4.94
CA TYR A 29 10.61 2.84 4.86
C TYR A 29 11.90 3.56 5.25
N LEU A 30 12.10 4.78 4.78
CA LEU A 30 13.26 5.60 5.15
C LEU A 30 13.26 5.93 6.66
N LEU A 31 12.10 6.33 7.19
CA LEU A 31 11.96 6.68 8.60
C LEU A 31 12.27 5.52 9.54
N ILE A 32 11.76 4.32 9.28
CA ILE A 32 12.03 3.16 10.14
C ILE A 32 13.51 2.73 10.11
N ASN A 33 14.20 2.90 8.98
CA ASN A 33 15.63 2.58 8.86
C ASN A 33 16.56 3.63 9.50
N LEU A 34 16.05 4.81 9.79
CA LEU A 34 16.82 5.91 10.38
C LEU A 34 16.45 6.20 11.84
N TYR A 35 15.20 5.87 12.24
CA TYR A 35 14.62 6.25 13.52
C TYR A 35 13.66 5.18 14.09
N ASN A 36 14.01 3.91 13.99
CA ASN A 36 13.16 2.80 14.44
C ASN A 36 12.70 2.93 15.90
N ASP A 37 13.54 3.50 16.78
CA ASP A 37 13.24 3.75 18.18
C ASP A 37 12.04 4.68 18.42
N LYS A 38 11.66 5.49 17.43
CA LYS A 38 10.51 6.39 17.50
C LYS A 38 9.17 5.69 17.30
N PHE A 39 9.17 4.45 16.79
CA PHE A 39 7.97 3.71 16.40
C PHE A 39 7.63 2.54 17.35
N LYS A 40 8.05 2.61 18.61
CA LYS A 40 7.85 1.52 19.59
C LYS A 40 6.41 1.09 19.79
N ASN A 41 5.45 2.03 19.68
CA ASN A 41 4.02 1.74 19.78
C ASN A 41 3.44 1.17 18.47
N GLY A 42 4.22 1.16 17.41
CA GLY A 42 3.83 0.63 16.11
C GLY A 42 3.49 1.69 15.07
N ILE A 43 3.17 1.18 13.90
CA ILE A 43 2.80 1.95 12.72
C ILE A 43 1.46 1.44 12.20
N VAL A 44 0.57 2.36 11.83
CA VAL A 44 -0.73 2.03 11.23
C VAL A 44 -0.67 2.33 9.72
N SER A 45 -1.21 1.43 8.90
CA SER A 45 -1.44 1.69 7.49
C SER A 45 -2.63 0.88 6.97
N THR A 46 -2.84 0.88 5.66
CA THR A 46 -3.99 0.24 5.03
C THR A 46 -3.62 -1.08 4.34
N PRO A 47 -4.60 -1.92 3.99
CA PRO A 47 -4.36 -3.12 3.18
C PRO A 47 -3.74 -2.84 1.81
N LEU A 48 -3.65 -1.58 1.38
CA LEU A 48 -3.03 -1.20 0.11
C LEU A 48 -1.51 -1.13 0.20
N THR A 49 -0.95 -1.12 1.39
CA THR A 49 0.50 -1.05 1.63
C THR A 49 1.23 -2.24 1.03
N ASN A 50 2.29 -1.98 0.28
CA ASN A 50 3.12 -3.01 -0.32
C ASN A 50 3.68 -3.97 0.74
N ARG A 51 3.51 -5.27 0.54
CA ARG A 51 3.96 -6.30 1.51
C ARG A 51 5.44 -6.22 1.83
N LYS A 52 6.26 -5.63 0.96
CA LYS A 52 7.68 -5.41 1.24
C LYS A 52 7.91 -4.33 2.28
N ILE A 53 7.07 -3.31 2.32
CA ILE A 53 7.09 -2.28 3.35
C ILE A 53 6.64 -2.88 4.69
N VAL A 54 5.54 -3.64 4.70
CA VAL A 54 5.08 -4.35 5.90
C VAL A 54 6.17 -5.28 6.45
N GLN A 55 6.85 -6.04 5.57
CA GLN A 55 7.97 -6.90 5.95
C GLN A 55 9.15 -6.10 6.53
N ALA A 56 9.44 -4.92 5.98
CA ALA A 56 10.50 -4.05 6.51
C ALA A 56 10.14 -3.54 7.91
N ILE A 57 8.91 -3.07 8.13
CA ILE A 57 8.43 -2.60 9.43
C ILE A 57 8.56 -3.72 10.49
N THR A 58 8.03 -4.91 10.18
CA THR A 58 8.04 -6.03 11.14
C THR A 58 9.43 -6.59 11.38
N LYS A 59 10.33 -6.52 10.39
CA LYS A 59 11.74 -6.94 10.54
C LYS A 59 12.49 -6.06 11.54
N GLU A 60 12.16 -4.77 11.62
CA GLU A 60 12.72 -3.84 12.61
C GLU A 60 12.10 -4.02 14.01
N GLY A 61 11.25 -5.03 14.21
CA GLY A 61 10.57 -5.30 15.49
C GLY A 61 9.44 -4.31 15.79
N ILE A 62 9.03 -3.49 14.83
CA ILE A 62 7.99 -2.48 14.99
C ILE A 62 6.62 -3.15 14.81
N PRO A 63 5.67 -3.02 15.75
CA PRO A 63 4.31 -3.50 15.58
C PRO A 63 3.63 -2.84 14.36
N TYR A 64 2.98 -3.65 13.52
CA TYR A 64 2.24 -3.16 12.37
C TYR A 64 0.75 -3.42 12.55
N TYR A 65 -0.07 -2.39 12.34
CA TYR A 65 -1.52 -2.47 12.45
C TYR A 65 -2.16 -2.06 11.13
N GLU A 66 -3.10 -2.87 10.66
CA GLU A 66 -3.82 -2.64 9.42
C GLU A 66 -5.22 -2.09 9.71
N SER A 67 -5.52 -0.88 9.23
CA SER A 67 -6.85 -0.25 9.30
C SER A 67 -7.68 -0.57 8.05
N LYS A 68 -8.92 -0.10 8.02
CA LYS A 68 -9.63 0.04 6.75
C LYS A 68 -8.97 1.14 5.90
N VAL A 69 -9.21 1.12 4.58
CA VAL A 69 -8.75 2.18 3.66
C VAL A 69 -9.44 3.50 4.00
N GLY A 70 -8.68 4.57 3.99
CA GLY A 70 -9.09 5.94 4.33
C GLY A 70 -8.28 6.49 5.49
N ASP A 71 -7.83 7.73 5.36
CA ASP A 71 -7.03 8.46 6.34
C ASP A 71 -7.68 8.51 7.72
N SER A 72 -8.99 8.79 7.78
CA SER A 72 -9.78 8.77 9.02
C SER A 72 -9.71 7.40 9.72
N ASN A 73 -9.79 6.28 8.98
CA ASN A 73 -9.68 4.94 9.56
C ASN A 73 -8.26 4.67 10.08
N VAL A 74 -7.24 5.17 9.37
CA VAL A 74 -5.84 5.09 9.83
C VAL A 74 -5.70 5.87 11.14
N PHE A 75 -6.22 7.08 11.20
CA PHE A 75 -6.17 7.95 12.36
C PHE A 75 -6.87 7.34 13.59
N ASP A 76 -8.09 6.84 13.42
CA ASP A 76 -8.85 6.20 14.50
C ASP A 76 -8.09 5.00 15.08
N LEU A 77 -7.47 4.18 14.21
CA LEU A 77 -6.68 3.05 14.67
C LEU A 77 -5.38 3.48 15.34
N MET A 78 -4.76 4.59 14.90
CA MET A 78 -3.60 5.18 15.56
C MET A 78 -3.92 5.58 17.00
N ILE A 79 -5.06 6.25 17.23
CA ILE A 79 -5.52 6.61 18.57
C ILE A 79 -5.71 5.34 19.42
N LYS A 80 -6.45 4.36 18.90
CA LYS A 80 -6.77 3.11 19.60
C LYS A 80 -5.52 2.30 19.98
N LYS A 81 -4.46 2.38 19.16
CA LYS A 81 -3.19 1.65 19.36
C LYS A 81 -2.09 2.51 19.98
N HIS A 82 -2.39 3.76 20.29
CA HIS A 82 -1.41 4.75 20.80
C HIS A 82 -0.21 4.94 19.87
N CYS A 83 -0.41 4.75 18.56
CA CYS A 83 0.60 4.98 17.55
C CYS A 83 0.72 6.47 17.24
N LYS A 84 1.95 6.94 17.04
CA LYS A 84 2.24 8.35 16.68
C LYS A 84 2.41 8.54 15.17
N PHE A 85 2.40 7.47 14.41
CA PHE A 85 2.61 7.50 12.97
C PHE A 85 1.71 6.50 12.24
N GLY A 86 1.12 6.96 11.17
CA GLY A 86 0.38 6.16 10.20
C GLY A 86 0.60 6.69 8.79
N PHE A 87 0.28 5.90 7.79
CA PHE A 87 0.41 6.34 6.40
C PHE A 87 -0.51 5.57 5.46
N GLU A 88 -0.73 6.16 4.28
CA GLU A 88 -1.29 5.50 3.11
C GLU A 88 -0.33 5.58 1.93
N ALA A 89 -0.37 4.57 1.04
CA ALA A 89 0.40 4.54 -0.19
C ALA A 89 0.10 5.75 -1.12
N SER A 90 -1.07 6.38 -0.95
CA SER A 90 -1.50 7.58 -1.67
C SER A 90 -0.67 8.83 -1.36
N GLY A 91 0.15 8.81 -0.29
CA GLY A 91 0.96 9.94 0.13
C GLY A 91 0.45 10.68 1.37
N HIS A 92 -0.69 10.25 1.95
CA HIS A 92 -1.07 10.67 3.30
C HIS A 92 -0.09 10.12 4.32
N LEU A 93 0.54 11.02 5.09
CA LEU A 93 1.32 10.66 6.26
C LEU A 93 0.73 11.36 7.47
N LEU A 94 0.34 10.57 8.45
CA LEU A 94 -0.29 11.04 9.68
C LEU A 94 0.73 11.04 10.80
N PHE A 95 0.94 12.21 11.38
CA PHE A 95 1.82 12.42 12.53
C PHE A 95 0.97 12.84 13.73
N SER A 96 0.81 11.95 14.70
CA SER A 96 -0.01 12.14 15.90
C SER A 96 -1.48 12.46 15.58
N SER A 97 -1.84 13.68 15.24
CA SER A 97 -3.22 14.13 15.10
C SER A 97 -3.55 14.82 13.76
N TYR A 98 -2.61 14.90 12.83
CA TYR A 98 -2.82 15.59 11.54
C TYR A 98 -2.01 15.00 10.40
N SER A 99 -2.50 15.20 9.18
CA SER A 99 -1.79 14.96 7.93
C SER A 99 -1.38 16.30 7.31
N ASP A 100 -0.15 16.38 6.83
CA ASP A 100 0.38 17.61 6.22
C ASP A 100 1.45 17.24 5.18
N GLY A 101 1.15 17.52 3.92
CA GLY A 101 2.05 17.24 2.81
C GLY A 101 3.30 18.13 2.83
N ILE A 102 3.21 19.37 3.34
CA ILE A 102 4.36 20.27 3.50
C ILE A 102 5.30 19.70 4.55
N LEU A 103 4.78 19.31 5.72
CA LEU A 103 5.56 18.68 6.78
C LEU A 103 6.22 17.40 6.26
N SER A 104 5.49 16.56 5.52
CA SER A 104 6.01 15.34 4.91
C SER A 104 7.17 15.61 3.95
N SER A 105 7.05 16.68 3.16
CA SER A 105 8.11 17.16 2.26
C SER A 105 9.36 17.62 3.03
N LEU A 106 9.17 18.41 4.09
CA LEU A 106 10.26 18.90 4.94
C LEU A 106 10.97 17.75 5.68
N ILE A 107 10.22 16.76 6.14
CA ILE A 107 10.80 15.53 6.72
C ILE A 107 11.69 14.85 5.70
N PHE A 108 11.22 14.66 4.45
CA PHE A 108 12.05 14.03 3.42
C PHE A 108 13.32 14.83 3.12
N LEU A 109 13.23 16.15 3.03
CA LEU A 109 14.39 17.03 2.85
C LEU A 109 15.39 16.90 4.01
N SER A 110 14.90 16.90 5.25
CA SER A 110 15.73 16.71 6.44
C SER A 110 16.45 15.34 6.45
N LEU A 111 15.79 14.27 5.96
CA LEU A 111 16.45 12.98 5.81
C LEU A 111 17.58 13.02 4.79
N LEU A 112 17.38 13.71 3.66
CA LEU A 112 18.42 13.89 2.63
C LEU A 112 19.60 14.69 3.16
N GLU A 113 19.35 15.79 3.86
CA GLU A 113 20.38 16.64 4.46
C GLU A 113 21.20 15.86 5.48
N LYS A 114 20.56 15.03 6.28
CA LYS A 114 21.23 14.26 7.33
C LYS A 114 22.18 13.20 6.79
N ASP A 115 21.76 12.41 5.81
CA ASP A 115 22.59 11.33 5.22
C ASP A 115 22.08 10.92 3.83
N GLU A 116 22.41 11.74 2.83
CA GLU A 116 22.03 11.49 1.45
C GLU A 116 22.53 10.13 0.93
N ASN A 117 23.76 9.72 1.33
CA ASN A 117 24.35 8.48 0.86
C ASN A 117 23.58 7.26 1.38
N LYS A 118 23.18 7.28 2.67
CA LYS A 118 22.35 6.23 3.26
C LYS A 118 20.99 6.17 2.59
N ILE A 119 20.35 7.31 2.31
CA ILE A 119 19.08 7.38 1.57
C ILE A 119 19.23 6.75 0.18
N LYS A 120 20.24 7.13 -0.60
CA LYS A 120 20.52 6.55 -1.91
C LYS A 120 20.67 5.02 -1.85
N LYS A 121 21.42 4.53 -0.85
CA LYS A 121 21.60 3.09 -0.63
C LYS A 121 20.27 2.39 -0.32
N LEU A 122 19.49 2.91 0.63
CA LEU A 122 18.20 2.37 1.02
C LEU A 122 17.23 2.29 -0.17
N LEU A 123 17.15 3.37 -0.98
CA LEU A 123 16.30 3.40 -2.17
C LEU A 123 16.74 2.40 -3.24
N LYS A 124 18.05 2.23 -3.44
CA LYS A 124 18.62 1.26 -4.39
C LYS A 124 18.34 -0.19 -3.97
N ASP A 125 18.43 -0.48 -2.68
CA ASP A 125 18.30 -1.83 -2.13
C ASP A 125 16.84 -2.27 -1.99
N LEU A 126 15.91 -1.32 -1.89
CA LEU A 126 14.48 -1.59 -1.76
C LEU A 126 13.91 -2.17 -3.07
N LYS A 127 13.37 -3.38 -2.98
CA LYS A 127 12.71 -4.06 -4.10
C LYS A 127 11.25 -4.29 -3.76
N LEU A 128 10.40 -3.33 -4.11
CA LEU A 128 8.96 -3.46 -3.95
C LEU A 128 8.38 -4.56 -4.85
N ASN A 129 7.30 -5.16 -4.39
CA ASN A 129 6.49 -6.00 -5.26
C ASN A 129 5.81 -5.15 -6.34
N HIS A 130 5.59 -5.75 -7.51
CA HIS A 130 4.71 -5.15 -8.50
C HIS A 130 3.28 -5.16 -7.98
N PHE A 131 2.58 -4.07 -8.24
CA PHE A 131 1.22 -3.84 -7.79
C PHE A 131 0.32 -3.50 -9.00
N LYS A 132 -0.88 -4.07 -9.03
CA LYS A 132 -1.92 -3.72 -10.01
C LYS A 132 -3.28 -3.71 -9.33
N GLN A 133 -4.01 -2.62 -9.50
CA GLN A 133 -5.42 -2.54 -9.14
C GLN A 133 -6.28 -2.70 -10.40
N LEU A 134 -7.29 -3.54 -10.30
CA LEU A 134 -8.34 -3.74 -11.30
C LEU A 134 -9.66 -3.31 -10.70
N ASN A 135 -10.51 -2.70 -11.53
CA ASN A 135 -11.83 -2.24 -11.11
C ASN A 135 -12.87 -2.85 -12.06
N TYR A 136 -13.85 -3.52 -11.50
CA TYR A 136 -14.95 -4.14 -12.27
C TYR A 136 -16.29 -3.71 -11.69
N SER A 137 -17.20 -3.23 -12.55
CA SER A 137 -18.60 -3.04 -12.19
C SER A 137 -19.30 -4.40 -12.21
N LEU A 138 -19.83 -4.82 -11.07
CA LEU A 138 -20.48 -6.12 -10.88
C LEU A 138 -21.81 -5.90 -10.16
N LYS A 139 -22.88 -6.55 -10.61
CA LYS A 139 -24.24 -6.40 -10.05
C LYS A 139 -24.31 -6.72 -8.55
N ASN A 140 -23.59 -7.74 -8.10
CA ASN A 140 -23.50 -8.15 -6.70
C ASN A 140 -22.06 -8.39 -6.30
N THR A 141 -21.36 -7.31 -5.92
CA THR A 141 -19.94 -7.37 -5.57
C THR A 141 -19.66 -8.28 -4.37
N ASP A 142 -20.51 -8.29 -3.34
CA ASP A 142 -20.29 -9.08 -2.14
C ASP A 142 -20.40 -10.58 -2.42
N GLU A 143 -21.42 -10.98 -3.20
CA GLU A 143 -21.59 -12.36 -3.64
C GLU A 143 -20.45 -12.82 -4.55
N PHE A 144 -20.03 -11.98 -5.50
CA PHE A 144 -18.88 -12.27 -6.35
C PHE A 144 -17.61 -12.54 -5.52
N ILE A 145 -17.31 -11.66 -4.55
CA ILE A 145 -16.15 -11.81 -3.67
C ILE A 145 -16.25 -13.13 -2.89
N PHE A 146 -17.42 -13.43 -2.33
CA PHE A 146 -17.64 -14.68 -1.61
C PHE A 146 -17.39 -15.89 -2.52
N ASN A 147 -18.02 -15.92 -3.68
CA ASN A 147 -17.96 -17.04 -4.62
C ASN A 147 -16.53 -17.27 -5.13
N ILE A 148 -15.83 -16.22 -5.57
CA ILE A 148 -14.45 -16.38 -6.07
C ILE A 148 -13.49 -16.80 -4.97
N THR A 149 -13.57 -16.22 -3.78
CA THR A 149 -12.64 -16.53 -2.69
C THR A 149 -12.80 -17.92 -2.09
N HIS A 150 -13.98 -18.54 -2.26
CA HIS A 150 -14.26 -19.92 -1.83
C HIS A 150 -14.14 -20.96 -2.97
N SER A 151 -13.77 -20.52 -4.17
CA SER A 151 -13.62 -21.41 -5.35
C SER A 151 -12.23 -22.07 -5.42
N ASP A 152 -12.13 -23.17 -6.17
CA ASP A 152 -10.84 -23.81 -6.47
C ASP A 152 -9.98 -22.90 -7.39
N ILE A 153 -10.60 -22.04 -8.19
CA ILE A 153 -9.90 -21.03 -8.97
C ILE A 153 -9.05 -20.15 -8.07
N TYR A 154 -9.57 -19.71 -6.92
CA TYR A 154 -8.82 -18.86 -5.99
C TYR A 154 -7.52 -19.53 -5.49
N LYS A 155 -7.57 -20.83 -5.20
CA LYS A 155 -6.37 -21.61 -4.81
C LYS A 155 -5.31 -21.56 -5.92
N SER A 156 -5.74 -21.73 -7.16
CA SER A 156 -4.85 -21.63 -8.33
C SER A 156 -4.30 -20.22 -8.52
N LEU A 157 -5.13 -19.18 -8.41
CA LEU A 157 -4.72 -17.79 -8.50
C LEU A 157 -3.64 -17.45 -7.45
N ILE A 158 -3.85 -17.85 -6.20
CA ILE A 158 -2.89 -17.66 -5.11
C ILE A 158 -1.57 -18.39 -5.41
N SER A 159 -1.61 -19.60 -5.98
CA SER A 159 -0.39 -20.35 -6.32
C SER A 159 0.52 -19.62 -7.31
N TYR A 160 -0.06 -18.88 -8.27
CA TYR A 160 0.70 -18.09 -9.25
C TYR A 160 1.39 -16.87 -8.65
N ILE A 161 0.82 -16.30 -7.59
CA ILE A 161 1.30 -15.06 -6.98
C ILE A 161 2.32 -15.31 -5.85
N LYS A 162 2.24 -16.45 -5.17
CA LYS A 162 3.22 -16.84 -4.12
C LYS A 162 4.60 -17.19 -4.71
N PRO A 163 5.70 -17.01 -3.95
CA PRO A 163 5.75 -16.54 -2.56
C PRO A 163 5.78 -15.00 -2.46
N GLY A 164 5.16 -14.48 -1.40
CA GLY A 164 5.27 -13.06 -1.00
C GLY A 164 4.39 -12.08 -1.76
N GLY A 165 3.48 -12.58 -2.62
CA GLY A 165 2.41 -11.79 -3.22
C GLY A 165 1.06 -12.06 -2.57
N ARG A 166 0.03 -11.33 -3.04
CA ARG A 166 -1.36 -11.48 -2.57
C ARG A 166 -2.37 -11.07 -3.63
N ILE A 167 -3.59 -11.54 -3.43
CA ILE A 167 -4.78 -11.03 -4.10
C ILE A 167 -5.72 -10.53 -3.02
N LEU A 168 -6.21 -9.30 -3.16
CA LEU A 168 -7.18 -8.71 -2.26
C LEU A 168 -8.40 -8.28 -3.07
N PHE A 169 -9.56 -8.80 -2.73
CA PHE A 169 -10.86 -8.38 -3.27
C PHE A 169 -11.54 -7.47 -2.27
N ARG A 170 -12.07 -6.35 -2.73
CA ARG A 170 -12.84 -5.46 -1.88
C ARG A 170 -13.90 -4.70 -2.67
N LYS A 171 -15.02 -4.42 -2.02
CA LYS A 171 -16.00 -3.47 -2.53
C LYS A 171 -15.46 -2.04 -2.40
N SER A 172 -15.74 -1.18 -3.36
CA SER A 172 -15.50 0.25 -3.22
C SER A 172 -16.48 0.84 -2.21
N GLY A 173 -16.01 1.80 -1.39
CA GLY A 173 -16.86 2.49 -0.43
C GLY A 173 -17.71 3.61 -1.05
N THR A 174 -17.32 4.11 -2.23
CA THR A 174 -17.93 5.29 -2.87
C THR A 174 -18.53 5.00 -4.23
N GLU A 175 -18.20 3.89 -4.85
CA GLU A 175 -18.61 3.51 -6.21
C GLU A 175 -19.08 2.05 -6.20
N ASP A 176 -19.96 1.68 -7.11
CA ASP A 176 -20.43 0.29 -7.26
C ASP A 176 -19.41 -0.52 -8.08
N LEU A 177 -18.26 -0.73 -7.48
CA LEU A 177 -17.12 -1.41 -8.09
C LEU A 177 -16.53 -2.46 -7.16
N CYS A 178 -16.17 -3.60 -7.73
CA CYS A 178 -15.22 -4.55 -7.13
C CYS A 178 -13.79 -4.10 -7.45
N ARG A 179 -13.02 -3.78 -6.43
CA ARG A 179 -11.59 -3.47 -6.56
C ARG A 179 -10.77 -4.69 -6.22
N ILE A 180 -9.96 -5.14 -7.18
CA ILE A 180 -9.09 -6.31 -7.03
C ILE A 180 -7.65 -5.85 -7.07
N ILE A 181 -6.90 -6.16 -6.02
CA ILE A 181 -5.51 -5.80 -5.91
C ILE A 181 -4.66 -7.06 -6.11
N LEU A 182 -3.77 -6.98 -7.06
CA LEU A 182 -2.78 -8.00 -7.37
C LEU A 182 -1.40 -7.48 -6.99
N GLU A 183 -0.71 -8.22 -6.13
CA GLU A 183 0.65 -7.89 -5.73
C GLU A 183 1.54 -9.12 -5.87
N SER A 184 2.69 -9.00 -6.54
CA SER A 184 3.65 -10.09 -6.75
C SER A 184 5.04 -9.58 -7.08
N ARG A 185 6.05 -10.39 -6.81
CA ARG A 185 7.42 -10.16 -7.32
C ARG A 185 7.51 -10.27 -8.84
N SER A 186 6.54 -10.92 -9.48
CA SER A 186 6.54 -11.22 -10.92
C SER A 186 5.42 -10.49 -11.65
N LYS A 187 5.77 -9.59 -12.58
CA LYS A 187 4.80 -8.98 -13.50
C LYS A 187 4.06 -10.02 -14.35
N LYS A 188 4.74 -11.13 -14.72
CA LYS A 188 4.14 -12.22 -15.50
C LYS A 188 3.04 -12.92 -14.67
N ALA A 189 3.28 -13.14 -13.38
CA ALA A 189 2.28 -13.72 -12.48
C ALA A 189 1.04 -12.83 -12.36
N ILE A 190 1.22 -11.51 -12.20
CA ILE A 190 0.09 -10.55 -12.16
C ILE A 190 -0.72 -10.61 -13.46
N LYS A 191 -0.06 -10.61 -14.63
CA LYS A 191 -0.75 -10.70 -15.93
C LYS A 191 -1.52 -12.01 -16.08
N LYS A 192 -0.95 -13.13 -15.63
CA LYS A 192 -1.62 -14.44 -15.67
C LYS A 192 -2.87 -14.44 -14.78
N VAL A 193 -2.72 -14.02 -13.53
CA VAL A 193 -3.84 -13.96 -12.57
C VAL A 193 -4.93 -13.02 -13.06
N GLN A 194 -4.58 -11.86 -13.64
CA GLN A 194 -5.55 -10.95 -14.23
C GLN A 194 -6.39 -11.65 -15.31
N LYS A 195 -5.76 -12.35 -16.26
CA LYS A 195 -6.47 -13.06 -17.33
C LYS A 195 -7.43 -14.14 -16.81
N GLU A 196 -7.01 -14.89 -15.79
CA GLU A 196 -7.87 -15.89 -15.17
C GLU A 196 -9.08 -15.26 -14.44
N ILE A 197 -8.88 -14.12 -13.78
CA ILE A 197 -9.98 -13.37 -13.15
C ILE A 197 -10.93 -12.82 -14.21
N GLU A 198 -10.42 -12.23 -15.29
CA GLU A 198 -11.22 -11.72 -16.40
C GLU A 198 -12.08 -12.82 -17.01
N LYS A 199 -11.48 -13.99 -17.29
CA LYS A 199 -12.21 -15.16 -17.78
C LYS A 199 -13.30 -15.60 -16.79
N TYR A 200 -13.00 -15.68 -15.51
CA TYR A 200 -14.00 -16.04 -14.50
C TYR A 200 -15.18 -15.08 -14.44
N ILE A 201 -14.93 -13.77 -14.62
CA ILE A 201 -15.98 -12.74 -14.66
C ILE A 201 -16.84 -12.90 -15.93
N GLU A 202 -16.21 -13.17 -17.09
CA GLU A 202 -16.91 -13.38 -18.37
C GLU A 202 -17.78 -14.63 -18.29
N ASP A 203 -17.25 -15.75 -17.83
CA ASP A 203 -18.00 -17.02 -17.68
C ASP A 203 -19.24 -16.85 -16.78
N LYS A 204 -19.15 -16.02 -15.73
CA LYS A 204 -20.29 -15.74 -14.84
C LYS A 204 -21.32 -14.79 -15.47
N ARG A 205 -20.92 -13.83 -16.30
CA ARG A 205 -21.83 -12.93 -17.02
C ARG A 205 -22.63 -13.64 -18.12
N CYS A 206 -22.09 -14.71 -18.69
CA CYS A 206 -22.78 -15.51 -19.71
C CYS A 206 -23.84 -16.48 -19.14
N VAL A 207 -23.87 -16.66 -17.81
CA VAL A 207 -24.80 -17.59 -17.13
C VAL A 207 -25.99 -16.85 -16.48
N GLU A 208 -25.95 -15.50 -16.43
CA GLU A 208 -27.05 -14.61 -16.03
C GLU A 208 -27.86 -14.10 -17.26
#